data_a7413480709df11a91e91e810a85f9f1
#
_entry.id   a7413480709df11a91e91e810a85f9f1
#
_cell.length_a   1.000
_cell.length_b   1.000
_cell.length_c   1.000
_cell.angle_alpha   90.00
_cell.angle_beta   90.00
_cell.angle_gamma   90.00
#
_symmetry.space_group_name_H-M   'P 1'
#
loop_
_entity.id
_entity.type
_entity.pdbx_description
1 polymer ?
#
loop_
_entity_poly.entity_id
_entity_poly.type
_entity_poly.pdbx_seq_one_letter_code
_entity_poly.pdbx_strand_id
1 'polypeptide(L)'
;MRTMYDAVTAANIPAGAEMVAGYIDKIKLEPWSAADWARFPNAVKVTIVKKASTNDGHVLDVEPGDATPAEAPGWVRMRRAAGADPTIYCNLSTWPTVRSAFSSAGVAEPHYWIAHYNGDPAIPAGAIAKQYRGDVAPGYDVSSVADYWPGVDGNGSASTGVEIMERITVTPPNANQNTVRVFLSGSPGAAVIVRPRLGGDGFSKPMWVGDIFAWGNDHQGVGHNPTQTPGYNNKLTSHRRYDLPGAVWADINYSAADAFEIDIVG
;
A
#
# COMPACT_ATOMS: atom_id res chain seq x y z
N MET A 1 2.59 12.98 -5.47
CA MET A 1 1.38 12.43 -6.14
C MET A 1 1.82 11.86 -7.48
N ARG A 2 1.48 10.61 -7.79
CA ARG A 2 1.89 9.86 -8.99
C ARG A 2 0.73 9.76 -9.98
N THR A 3 1.04 9.47 -11.25
CA THR A 3 0.04 9.20 -12.27
C THR A 3 0.00 7.70 -12.59
N MET A 4 -1.18 7.12 -12.58
CA MET A 4 -1.43 5.74 -12.99
C MET A 4 -2.37 5.72 -14.20
N TYR A 5 -2.11 4.77 -15.08
CA TYR A 5 -2.95 4.48 -16.23
C TYR A 5 -3.52 3.07 -16.11
N ASP A 6 -4.78 2.92 -16.46
CA ASP A 6 -5.42 1.60 -16.54
C ASP A 6 -6.20 1.46 -17.85
N ALA A 7 -6.27 0.25 -18.35
CA ALA A 7 -6.96 -0.07 -19.58
C ALA A 7 -7.30 -1.55 -19.66
N VAL A 8 -8.36 -1.86 -20.40
CA VAL A 8 -8.65 -3.24 -20.84
C VAL A 8 -7.53 -3.76 -21.74
N THR A 9 -7.09 -2.92 -22.69
CA THR A 9 -6.04 -3.25 -23.64
C THR A 9 -4.75 -2.54 -23.27
N ALA A 10 -3.77 -3.29 -22.76
CA ALA A 10 -2.49 -2.76 -22.31
C ALA A 10 -1.75 -1.92 -23.36
N ALA A 11 -1.93 -2.24 -24.65
CA ALA A 11 -1.31 -1.53 -25.75
C ALA A 11 -1.76 -0.06 -25.90
N ASN A 12 -2.89 0.30 -25.31
CA ASN A 12 -3.41 1.66 -25.34
C ASN A 12 -2.69 2.59 -24.37
N ILE A 13 -2.08 2.02 -23.30
CA ILE A 13 -1.35 2.78 -22.30
C ILE A 13 -0.01 3.27 -22.86
N PRO A 14 0.40 4.52 -22.57
CA PRO A 14 1.72 5.04 -22.96
C PRO A 14 2.87 4.16 -22.45
N ALA A 15 3.83 3.83 -23.30
CA ALA A 15 4.93 2.93 -22.99
C ALA A 15 5.83 3.40 -21.84
N GLY A 16 5.90 4.71 -21.59
CA GLY A 16 6.66 5.31 -20.49
C GLY A 16 5.88 5.51 -19.20
N ALA A 17 4.72 4.84 -19.03
CA ALA A 17 3.91 4.95 -17.84
C ALA A 17 4.70 4.51 -16.58
N GLU A 18 4.70 5.35 -15.54
CA GLU A 18 5.36 5.06 -14.26
C GLU A 18 4.56 4.09 -13.39
N MET A 19 3.25 4.04 -13.59
CA MET A 19 2.35 3.15 -12.87
C MET A 19 1.22 2.70 -13.78
N VAL A 20 0.92 1.41 -13.78
CA VAL A 20 -0.12 0.80 -14.61
C VAL A 20 -0.99 -0.14 -13.80
N ALA A 21 -2.29 -0.18 -14.12
CA ALA A 21 -3.20 -1.16 -13.56
C ALA A 21 -3.83 -2.01 -14.65
N GLY A 22 -3.98 -3.32 -14.38
CA GLY A 22 -4.53 -4.28 -15.33
C GLY A 22 -5.24 -5.45 -14.65
N TYR A 23 -6.16 -6.05 -15.38
CA TYR A 23 -6.98 -7.15 -14.89
C TYR A 23 -6.22 -8.48 -14.94
N ILE A 24 -6.39 -9.30 -13.90
CA ILE A 24 -5.74 -10.63 -13.79
C ILE A 24 -6.75 -11.77 -13.70
N ASP A 25 -8.03 -11.49 -13.58
CA ASP A 25 -9.08 -12.50 -13.64
C ASP A 25 -10.04 -12.29 -14.81
N LYS A 26 -10.69 -13.38 -15.24
CA LYS A 26 -11.59 -13.38 -16.38
C LYS A 26 -13.05 -13.33 -15.91
N ILE A 27 -13.78 -12.28 -16.29
CA ILE A 27 -15.24 -12.29 -16.26
C ILE A 27 -15.79 -12.15 -17.68
N LYS A 28 -15.58 -11.01 -18.33
CA LYS A 28 -16.06 -10.71 -19.68
C LYS A 28 -14.92 -10.46 -20.66
N LEU A 29 -13.76 -10.13 -20.14
CA LEU A 29 -12.57 -9.74 -20.89
C LEU A 29 -11.44 -10.68 -20.49
N GLU A 30 -10.48 -10.90 -21.40
CA GLU A 30 -9.29 -11.65 -21.09
C GLU A 30 -8.39 -10.84 -20.14
N PRO A 31 -7.76 -11.49 -19.16
CA PRO A 31 -6.77 -10.85 -18.30
C PRO A 31 -5.55 -10.42 -19.12
N TRP A 32 -4.81 -9.45 -18.61
CA TRP A 32 -3.53 -9.08 -19.22
C TRP A 32 -2.58 -10.27 -19.22
N SER A 33 -2.03 -10.56 -20.39
CA SER A 33 -1.03 -11.60 -20.57
C SER A 33 0.32 -11.19 -19.99
N ALA A 34 1.24 -12.16 -19.83
CA ALA A 34 2.62 -11.87 -19.49
C ALA A 34 3.30 -10.89 -20.46
N ALA A 35 2.93 -10.95 -21.75
CA ALA A 35 3.43 -10.01 -22.77
C ALA A 35 2.88 -8.59 -22.57
N ASP A 36 1.64 -8.45 -22.11
CA ASP A 36 1.06 -7.13 -21.79
C ASP A 36 1.78 -6.50 -20.60
N TRP A 37 2.02 -7.26 -19.54
CA TRP A 37 2.78 -6.80 -18.38
C TRP A 37 4.23 -6.47 -18.71
N ALA A 38 4.87 -7.20 -19.63
CA ALA A 38 6.24 -6.97 -20.07
C ALA A 38 6.42 -5.67 -20.87
N ARG A 39 5.33 -5.05 -21.37
CA ARG A 39 5.37 -3.73 -22.01
C ARG A 39 5.82 -2.62 -21.06
N PHE A 40 5.64 -2.82 -19.76
CA PHE A 40 5.91 -1.84 -18.70
C PHE A 40 6.95 -2.38 -17.71
N PRO A 41 8.21 -2.60 -18.15
CA PRO A 41 9.22 -3.26 -17.32
C PRO A 41 9.55 -2.46 -16.05
N ASN A 42 9.48 -1.13 -16.12
CA ASN A 42 9.85 -0.21 -15.04
C ASN A 42 8.63 0.39 -14.29
N ALA A 43 7.42 0.05 -14.70
CA ALA A 43 6.22 0.59 -14.05
C ALA A 43 5.87 -0.18 -12.78
N VAL A 44 5.36 0.54 -11.78
CA VAL A 44 4.63 -0.06 -10.66
C VAL A 44 3.37 -0.71 -11.22
N LYS A 45 3.14 -1.99 -10.89
CA LYS A 45 2.06 -2.79 -11.44
C LYS A 45 0.98 -3.01 -10.39
N VAL A 46 -0.24 -2.57 -10.70
CA VAL A 46 -1.43 -2.79 -9.90
C VAL A 46 -2.28 -3.86 -10.56
N THR A 47 -2.59 -4.91 -9.84
CA THR A 47 -3.42 -6.01 -10.36
C THR A 47 -4.85 -5.86 -9.86
N ILE A 48 -5.81 -5.96 -10.78
CA ILE A 48 -7.24 -5.79 -10.51
C ILE A 48 -7.94 -7.13 -10.71
N VAL A 49 -8.82 -7.48 -9.76
CA VAL A 49 -9.74 -8.59 -9.87
C VAL A 49 -11.18 -8.09 -9.85
N LYS A 50 -12.06 -8.78 -10.56
CA LYS A 50 -13.49 -8.50 -10.69
C LYS A 50 -14.36 -9.44 -9.86
N LYS A 51 -13.81 -10.62 -9.47
CA LYS A 51 -14.53 -11.63 -8.67
C LYS A 51 -14.06 -11.57 -7.23
N ALA A 52 -14.99 -11.37 -6.32
CA ALA A 52 -14.71 -11.43 -4.88
C ALA A 52 -14.28 -12.83 -4.38
N SER A 53 -14.43 -13.87 -5.20
CA SER A 53 -13.90 -15.21 -4.93
C SER A 53 -12.44 -15.41 -5.31
N THR A 54 -11.83 -14.48 -6.04
CA THR A 54 -10.42 -14.56 -6.46
C THR A 54 -9.51 -14.16 -5.32
N ASN A 55 -8.75 -15.11 -4.77
CA ASN A 55 -7.76 -14.83 -3.71
C ASN A 55 -6.44 -14.31 -4.32
N ASP A 56 -6.52 -13.27 -5.11
CA ASP A 56 -5.39 -12.61 -5.76
C ASP A 56 -5.74 -11.14 -5.99
N GLY A 57 -4.81 -10.36 -6.53
CA GLY A 57 -4.96 -8.96 -6.88
C GLY A 57 -4.70 -7.99 -5.72
N HIS A 58 -4.33 -6.77 -6.08
CA HIS A 58 -4.21 -5.65 -5.16
C HIS A 58 -5.55 -4.94 -4.95
N VAL A 59 -6.40 -4.96 -6.00
CA VAL A 59 -7.65 -4.20 -6.07
C VAL A 59 -8.80 -5.11 -6.43
N LEU A 60 -9.93 -4.99 -5.72
CA LEU A 60 -11.21 -5.53 -6.15
C LEU A 60 -12.03 -4.42 -6.81
N ASP A 61 -12.48 -4.69 -8.01
CA ASP A 61 -13.39 -3.83 -8.78
C ASP A 61 -14.84 -4.05 -8.32
N VAL A 62 -15.43 -3.02 -7.71
CA VAL A 62 -16.81 -3.06 -7.18
C VAL A 62 -17.68 -2.15 -8.02
N GLU A 63 -18.11 -2.69 -9.17
CA GLU A 63 -18.96 -2.01 -10.15
C GLU A 63 -20.10 -2.92 -10.65
N PRO A 64 -21.15 -2.34 -11.28
CA PRO A 64 -22.23 -3.14 -11.86
C PRO A 64 -21.74 -4.17 -12.88
N GLY A 65 -21.93 -5.44 -12.57
CA GLY A 65 -21.52 -6.58 -13.39
C GLY A 65 -20.17 -7.21 -13.02
N ASP A 66 -19.50 -6.65 -12.03
CA ASP A 66 -18.30 -7.17 -11.38
C ASP A 66 -18.63 -7.52 -9.91
N ALA A 67 -17.73 -7.31 -8.94
CA ALA A 67 -18.07 -7.57 -7.55
C ALA A 67 -19.08 -6.55 -7.00
N THR A 68 -19.86 -6.97 -6.01
CA THR A 68 -20.86 -6.13 -5.34
C THR A 68 -20.31 -5.55 -4.02
N PRO A 69 -20.88 -4.42 -3.52
CA PRO A 69 -20.52 -3.89 -2.21
C PRO A 69 -20.63 -4.92 -1.07
N ALA A 70 -21.60 -5.81 -1.11
CA ALA A 70 -21.82 -6.85 -0.09
C ALA A 70 -20.73 -7.94 -0.08
N GLU A 71 -20.08 -8.19 -1.20
CA GLU A 71 -19.00 -9.17 -1.34
C GLU A 71 -17.63 -8.62 -0.92
N ALA A 72 -17.44 -7.30 -1.02
CA ALA A 72 -16.16 -6.64 -0.76
C ALA A 72 -15.55 -6.96 0.62
N PRO A 73 -16.31 -6.97 1.76
CA PRO A 73 -15.73 -7.31 3.05
C PRO A 73 -15.19 -8.76 3.13
N GLY A 74 -15.85 -9.69 2.45
CA GLY A 74 -15.41 -11.09 2.37
C GLY A 74 -14.08 -11.22 1.64
N TRP A 75 -13.94 -10.55 0.50
CA TRP A 75 -12.70 -10.53 -0.25
C TRP A 75 -11.57 -9.88 0.55
N VAL A 76 -11.80 -8.75 1.21
CA VAL A 76 -10.80 -8.08 2.04
C VAL A 76 -10.31 -8.97 3.19
N ARG A 77 -11.21 -9.70 3.86
CA ARG A 77 -10.80 -10.70 4.88
C ARG A 77 -9.89 -11.78 4.28
N MET A 78 -10.27 -12.31 3.13
CA MET A 78 -9.51 -13.35 2.43
C MET A 78 -8.13 -12.86 2.03
N ARG A 79 -8.01 -11.64 1.47
CA ARG A 79 -6.73 -11.05 1.08
C ARG A 79 -5.83 -10.76 2.28
N ARG A 80 -6.39 -10.21 3.36
CA ARG A 80 -5.65 -9.97 4.61
C ARG A 80 -5.16 -11.27 5.23
N ALA A 81 -5.95 -12.33 5.20
CA ALA A 81 -5.54 -13.65 5.67
C ALA A 81 -4.38 -14.22 4.83
N ALA A 82 -4.26 -13.83 3.56
CA ALA A 82 -3.13 -14.14 2.68
C ALA A 82 -1.93 -13.16 2.85
N GLY A 83 -1.98 -12.24 3.81
CA GLY A 83 -0.90 -11.28 4.07
C GLY A 83 -0.90 -10.05 3.17
N ALA A 84 -1.93 -9.84 2.35
CA ALA A 84 -2.05 -8.68 1.49
C ALA A 84 -2.71 -7.49 2.21
N ASP A 85 -2.45 -6.28 1.71
CA ASP A 85 -3.12 -5.05 2.13
C ASP A 85 -4.00 -4.55 0.96
N PRO A 86 -5.28 -4.97 0.92
CA PRO A 86 -6.13 -4.81 -0.24
C PRO A 86 -6.73 -3.42 -0.38
N THR A 87 -7.07 -3.08 -1.61
CA THR A 87 -7.78 -1.85 -1.99
C THR A 87 -9.11 -2.21 -2.66
N ILE A 88 -10.14 -1.39 -2.44
CA ILE A 88 -11.40 -1.45 -3.18
C ILE A 88 -11.46 -0.31 -4.18
N TYR A 89 -11.71 -0.63 -5.45
CA TYR A 89 -12.10 0.32 -6.45
C TYR A 89 -13.63 0.39 -6.53
N CYS A 90 -14.17 1.60 -6.56
CA CYS A 90 -15.58 1.86 -6.83
C CYS A 90 -15.77 3.32 -7.26
N ASN A 91 -16.91 3.63 -7.88
CA ASN A 91 -17.22 5.02 -8.17
C ASN A 91 -17.66 5.80 -6.90
N LEU A 92 -17.55 7.12 -6.96
CA LEU A 92 -17.84 8.01 -5.84
C LEU A 92 -19.27 7.83 -5.29
N SER A 93 -20.27 7.56 -6.15
CA SER A 93 -21.66 7.40 -5.73
C SER A 93 -21.91 6.06 -5.02
N THR A 94 -21.13 5.03 -5.32
CA THR A 94 -21.21 3.70 -4.70
C THR A 94 -20.40 3.63 -3.39
N TRP A 95 -19.39 4.49 -3.23
CA TRP A 95 -18.48 4.45 -2.09
C TRP A 95 -19.16 4.44 -0.70
N PRO A 96 -20.18 5.26 -0.41
CA PRO A 96 -20.90 5.17 0.87
C PRO A 96 -21.53 3.80 1.13
N THR A 97 -22.05 3.14 0.08
CA THR A 97 -22.63 1.80 0.18
C THR A 97 -21.56 0.74 0.47
N VAL A 98 -20.41 0.84 -0.17
CA VAL A 98 -19.25 -0.02 0.11
C VAL A 98 -18.81 0.13 1.56
N ARG A 99 -18.61 1.35 2.05
CA ARG A 99 -18.25 1.63 3.46
C ARG A 99 -19.27 1.06 4.45
N SER A 100 -20.56 1.23 4.14
CA SER A 100 -21.64 0.66 4.95
C SER A 100 -21.57 -0.87 5.02
N ALA A 101 -21.21 -1.55 3.91
CA ALA A 101 -21.02 -2.99 3.89
C ALA A 101 -19.88 -3.44 4.83
N PHE A 102 -18.75 -2.72 4.86
CA PHE A 102 -17.65 -2.98 5.80
C PHE A 102 -18.08 -2.83 7.25
N SER A 103 -18.77 -1.71 7.56
CA SER A 103 -19.30 -1.47 8.91
C SER A 103 -20.28 -2.57 9.34
N SER A 104 -21.21 -2.94 8.47
CA SER A 104 -22.21 -4.01 8.74
C SER A 104 -21.58 -5.38 8.93
N ALA A 105 -20.50 -5.66 8.22
CA ALA A 105 -19.76 -6.92 8.32
C ALA A 105 -18.76 -6.96 9.49
N GLY A 106 -18.56 -5.87 10.22
CA GLY A 106 -17.54 -5.75 11.27
C GLY A 106 -16.11 -5.92 10.74
N VAL A 107 -15.82 -5.47 9.51
CA VAL A 107 -14.53 -5.55 8.87
C VAL A 107 -13.93 -4.14 8.82
N ALA A 108 -12.67 -4.00 9.24
CA ALA A 108 -11.96 -2.73 9.08
C ALA A 108 -11.91 -2.32 7.60
N GLU A 109 -12.19 -1.05 7.33
CA GLU A 109 -12.16 -0.52 5.96
C GLU A 109 -10.76 -0.74 5.33
N PRO A 110 -10.69 -1.11 4.03
CA PRO A 110 -9.45 -1.18 3.27
C PRO A 110 -9.05 0.20 2.75
N HIS A 111 -8.03 0.23 1.89
CA HIS A 111 -7.76 1.41 1.08
C HIS A 111 -8.80 1.54 -0.04
N TYR A 112 -8.98 2.77 -0.55
CA TYR A 112 -9.95 3.05 -1.60
C TYR A 112 -9.30 3.73 -2.81
N TRP A 113 -9.64 3.26 -4.00
CA TRP A 113 -9.41 3.92 -5.28
C TRP A 113 -10.77 4.32 -5.84
N ILE A 114 -11.02 5.62 -5.98
CA ILE A 114 -12.35 6.16 -6.28
C ILE A 114 -12.42 6.72 -7.70
N ALA A 115 -13.37 6.22 -8.49
CA ALA A 115 -13.68 6.80 -9.78
C ALA A 115 -14.60 8.03 -9.61
N HIS A 116 -14.14 9.16 -10.15
CA HIS A 116 -14.90 10.40 -10.24
C HIS A 116 -14.38 11.21 -11.42
N TYR A 117 -14.99 11.03 -12.58
CA TYR A 117 -14.59 11.58 -13.89
C TYR A 117 -14.93 13.06 -14.02
N ASN A 118 -14.36 13.91 -13.19
CA ASN A 118 -14.59 15.35 -13.20
C ASN A 118 -13.38 16.19 -13.69
N GLY A 119 -12.32 15.52 -14.17
CA GLY A 119 -11.08 16.14 -14.63
C GLY A 119 -10.17 16.70 -13.53
N ASP A 120 -10.62 16.74 -12.27
CA ASP A 120 -9.84 17.20 -11.13
C ASP A 120 -9.00 16.05 -10.55
N PRO A 121 -7.66 16.14 -10.51
CA PRO A 121 -6.78 15.11 -9.99
C PRO A 121 -6.76 15.01 -8.46
N ALA A 122 -7.41 15.90 -7.72
CA ALA A 122 -7.38 15.89 -6.25
C ALA A 122 -8.02 14.61 -5.68
N ILE A 123 -7.25 13.85 -4.92
CA ILE A 123 -7.69 12.61 -4.27
C ILE A 123 -8.64 12.96 -3.12
N PRO A 124 -9.84 12.38 -3.03
CA PRO A 124 -10.77 12.67 -1.95
C PRO A 124 -10.24 12.15 -0.61
N ALA A 125 -10.58 12.84 0.46
CA ALA A 125 -10.19 12.44 1.81
C ALA A 125 -10.67 11.01 2.14
N GLY A 126 -9.76 10.17 2.62
CA GLY A 126 -10.04 8.75 2.91
C GLY A 126 -9.80 7.79 1.73
N ALA A 127 -9.45 8.30 0.54
CA ALA A 127 -9.00 7.49 -0.58
C ALA A 127 -7.47 7.59 -0.76
N ILE A 128 -6.90 6.61 -1.46
CA ILE A 128 -5.48 6.55 -1.79
C ILE A 128 -5.23 6.85 -3.26
N ALA A 129 -6.24 6.68 -4.08
CA ALA A 129 -6.19 7.00 -5.50
C ALA A 129 -7.54 7.51 -6.00
N LYS A 130 -7.51 8.26 -7.10
CA LYS A 130 -8.70 8.75 -7.79
C LYS A 130 -8.53 8.60 -9.29
N GLN A 131 -9.44 7.90 -9.93
CA GLN A 131 -9.58 7.88 -11.37
C GLN A 131 -10.42 9.09 -11.79
N TYR A 132 -9.76 10.09 -12.38
CA TYR A 132 -10.38 11.39 -12.64
C TYR A 132 -10.66 11.66 -14.11
N ARG A 133 -10.12 10.83 -15.03
CA ARG A 133 -10.41 10.87 -16.46
C ARG A 133 -10.58 9.45 -16.96
N GLY A 134 -11.69 9.20 -17.64
CA GLY A 134 -12.00 7.93 -18.28
C GLY A 134 -11.99 8.04 -19.81
N ASP A 135 -11.76 6.89 -20.45
CA ASP A 135 -11.85 6.68 -21.90
C ASP A 135 -11.03 7.70 -22.73
N VAL A 136 -9.83 7.99 -22.26
CA VAL A 136 -8.89 8.84 -23.00
C VAL A 136 -8.40 8.08 -24.22
N ALA A 137 -8.53 8.68 -25.42
CA ALA A 137 -8.07 8.05 -26.65
C ALA A 137 -6.57 7.68 -26.58
N PRO A 138 -6.19 6.44 -26.94
CA PRO A 138 -6.94 5.40 -27.67
C PRO A 138 -7.74 4.41 -26.78
N GLY A 139 -8.06 4.70 -25.53
CA GLY A 139 -8.88 3.88 -24.65
C GLY A 139 -8.11 3.44 -23.40
N TYR A 140 -7.73 4.40 -22.55
CA TYR A 140 -7.20 4.20 -21.20
C TYR A 140 -7.78 5.23 -20.24
N ASP A 141 -7.73 4.91 -18.97
CA ASP A 141 -8.15 5.80 -17.90
C ASP A 141 -6.94 6.37 -17.16
N VAL A 142 -7.13 7.51 -16.50
CA VAL A 142 -6.06 8.22 -15.80
C VAL A 142 -6.44 8.44 -14.34
N SER A 143 -5.53 8.03 -13.47
CA SER A 143 -5.67 8.18 -12.03
C SER A 143 -4.54 9.00 -11.41
N SER A 144 -4.88 9.79 -10.40
CA SER A 144 -3.93 10.30 -9.41
C SER A 144 -3.79 9.27 -8.29
N VAL A 145 -2.56 9.06 -7.85
CA VAL A 145 -2.22 8.11 -6.78
C VAL A 145 -1.37 8.82 -5.74
N ALA A 146 -1.60 8.52 -4.47
CA ALA A 146 -0.74 8.97 -3.37
C ALA A 146 0.71 8.54 -3.61
N ASP A 147 1.65 9.22 -2.95
CA ASP A 147 3.08 8.90 -3.12
C ASP A 147 3.44 7.49 -2.62
N TYR A 148 2.61 6.93 -1.76
CA TYR A 148 2.70 5.56 -1.30
C TYR A 148 1.32 4.88 -1.32
N TRP A 149 1.24 3.68 -1.92
CA TRP A 149 0.04 2.84 -1.95
C TRP A 149 0.29 1.55 -1.17
N PRO A 150 -0.24 1.41 0.05
CA PRO A 150 -0.10 0.18 0.84
C PRO A 150 -0.58 -1.06 0.07
N GLY A 151 0.17 -2.15 0.16
CA GLY A 151 -0.14 -3.38 -0.58
C GLY A 151 0.31 -3.40 -2.04
N VAL A 152 0.60 -2.25 -2.64
CA VAL A 152 1.17 -2.14 -3.99
C VAL A 152 2.65 -1.82 -3.92
N ASP A 153 3.02 -0.75 -3.22
CA ASP A 153 4.40 -0.29 -3.10
C ASP A 153 5.21 -1.04 -2.02
N GLY A 154 4.63 -2.02 -1.35
CA GLY A 154 5.23 -2.70 -0.21
C GLY A 154 5.24 -4.23 -0.23
N ASN A 155 4.76 -4.88 -1.28
CA ASN A 155 4.83 -6.33 -1.42
C ASN A 155 5.59 -6.70 -2.69
N GLY A 156 6.90 -6.78 -2.57
CA GLY A 156 7.87 -7.30 -3.51
C GLY A 156 7.38 -7.78 -4.89
N SER A 157 7.49 -6.92 -5.89
CA SER A 157 7.96 -7.26 -7.22
C SER A 157 8.47 -5.99 -7.87
N ALA A 158 9.75 -5.92 -7.94
CA ALA A 158 10.62 -5.10 -8.75
C ALA A 158 9.96 -3.99 -9.59
N SER A 159 10.08 -2.72 -9.18
CA SER A 159 10.69 -1.72 -10.02
C SER A 159 10.78 -0.38 -9.29
N THR A 160 11.93 0.00 -9.09
CA THR A 160 12.68 1.13 -8.58
C THR A 160 13.07 1.01 -7.10
N GLY A 161 14.13 0.23 -6.82
CA GLY A 161 15.11 0.63 -5.83
C GLY A 161 14.76 0.55 -4.34
N VAL A 162 13.61 -0.04 -3.96
CA VAL A 162 13.38 -0.36 -2.55
C VAL A 162 13.54 -1.88 -2.40
N GLU A 163 14.77 -2.30 -2.34
CA GLU A 163 15.09 -3.67 -1.98
C GLU A 163 14.85 -3.84 -0.48
N ILE A 164 13.87 -4.68 -0.12
CA ILE A 164 13.79 -5.16 1.27
C ILE A 164 14.97 -6.10 1.45
N MET A 165 16.00 -5.62 2.11
CA MET A 165 17.21 -6.40 2.36
C MET A 165 16.96 -7.47 3.41
N GLU A 166 16.10 -7.19 4.39
CA GLU A 166 15.82 -8.08 5.50
C GLU A 166 14.48 -7.76 6.14
N ARG A 167 13.79 -8.78 6.64
CA ARG A 167 12.66 -8.65 7.55
C ARG A 167 12.99 -9.29 8.89
N ILE A 168 12.88 -8.53 9.95
CA ILE A 168 13.09 -9.03 11.31
C ILE A 168 11.78 -9.01 12.10
N THR A 169 11.59 -10.04 12.93
CA THR A 169 10.51 -10.06 13.92
C THR A 169 11.07 -9.61 15.26
N VAL A 170 10.47 -8.57 15.83
CA VAL A 170 10.83 -8.05 17.14
C VAL A 170 9.82 -8.54 18.17
N THR A 171 10.30 -9.27 19.17
CA THR A 171 9.48 -9.67 20.31
C THR A 171 9.81 -8.74 21.49
N PRO A 172 8.87 -7.86 21.89
CA PRO A 172 9.12 -6.94 23.00
C PRO A 172 9.37 -7.69 24.31
N PRO A 173 10.37 -7.32 25.10
CA PRO A 173 10.60 -7.91 26.42
C PRO A 173 9.50 -7.52 27.44
N ASN A 174 8.82 -6.40 27.18
CA ASN A 174 7.68 -5.90 27.96
C ASN A 174 6.89 -4.89 27.13
N ALA A 175 5.71 -4.47 27.60
CA ALA A 175 4.85 -3.52 26.89
C ALA A 175 5.31 -2.05 26.99
N ASN A 176 6.33 -1.77 27.80
CA ASN A 176 6.83 -0.40 28.03
C ASN A 176 7.81 0.03 26.92
N GLN A 177 8.46 1.17 27.16
CA GLN A 177 9.45 1.71 26.24
C GLN A 177 10.66 0.78 26.08
N ASN A 178 10.92 0.37 24.85
CA ASN A 178 12.03 -0.49 24.45
C ASN A 178 12.76 0.15 23.27
N THR A 179 13.95 -0.36 22.96
CA THR A 179 14.74 0.03 21.80
C THR A 179 15.14 -1.22 21.01
N VAL A 180 15.02 -1.16 19.70
CA VAL A 180 15.59 -2.16 18.79
C VAL A 180 16.61 -1.50 17.87
N ARG A 181 17.77 -2.12 17.70
CA ARG A 181 18.78 -1.70 16.73
C ARG A 181 18.62 -2.49 15.46
N VAL A 182 18.63 -1.78 14.34
CA VAL A 182 18.64 -2.34 12.99
C VAL A 182 19.86 -1.84 12.23
N PHE A 183 20.38 -2.68 11.31
CA PHE A 183 21.48 -2.31 10.43
C PHE A 183 20.92 -2.02 9.04
N LEU A 184 21.45 -0.99 8.39
CA LEU A 184 20.99 -0.47 7.12
C LEU A 184 22.15 -0.44 6.10
N SER A 185 21.82 -0.25 4.83
CA SER A 185 22.79 -0.28 3.72
C SER A 185 23.74 0.92 3.66
N GLY A 186 23.39 2.03 4.30
CA GLY A 186 24.11 3.30 4.09
C GLY A 186 23.74 4.01 2.78
N SER A 187 22.76 3.48 2.03
CA SER A 187 22.34 4.06 0.76
C SER A 187 21.50 5.33 0.93
N PRO A 188 21.39 6.17 -0.11
CA PRO A 188 20.43 7.28 -0.09
C PRO A 188 18.97 6.85 0.06
N GLY A 189 18.64 5.60 -0.28
CA GLY A 189 17.30 5.01 -0.17
C GLY A 189 17.05 4.25 1.12
N ALA A 190 18.03 4.20 2.05
CA ALA A 190 17.90 3.45 3.29
C ALA A 190 16.66 3.90 4.08
N ALA A 191 15.87 2.94 4.54
CA ALA A 191 14.67 3.16 5.32
C ALA A 191 14.31 1.95 6.17
N VAL A 192 13.40 2.12 7.10
CA VAL A 192 12.73 1.03 7.80
C VAL A 192 11.21 1.13 7.66
N ILE A 193 10.53 0.00 7.53
CA ILE A 193 9.07 -0.07 7.57
C ILE A 193 8.68 -0.84 8.82
N VAL A 194 8.09 -0.16 9.78
CA VAL A 194 7.61 -0.79 11.03
C VAL A 194 6.19 -1.28 10.82
N ARG A 195 5.95 -2.57 11.08
CA ARG A 195 4.68 -3.27 10.86
C ARG A 195 4.12 -3.80 12.17
N PRO A 196 3.10 -3.17 12.76
CA PRO A 196 2.35 -3.76 13.85
C PRO A 196 1.75 -5.09 13.41
N ARG A 197 1.86 -6.13 14.24
CA ARG A 197 1.25 -7.42 13.94
C ARG A 197 -0.26 -7.33 14.07
N LEU A 198 -0.99 -7.81 13.06
CA LEU A 198 -2.43 -7.96 13.15
C LEU A 198 -2.73 -9.13 14.10
N GLY A 199 -3.55 -8.90 15.13
CA GLY A 199 -4.08 -9.97 15.95
C GLY A 199 -4.95 -10.93 15.13
N GLY A 200 -5.14 -12.15 15.62
CA GLY A 200 -5.96 -13.18 14.94
C GLY A 200 -7.44 -12.79 14.75
N ASP A 201 -7.89 -11.71 15.37
CA ASP A 201 -9.20 -11.07 15.22
C ASP A 201 -9.23 -9.98 14.14
N GLY A 202 -8.13 -9.79 13.40
CA GLY A 202 -7.99 -8.77 12.36
C GLY A 202 -7.74 -7.35 12.89
N PHE A 203 -7.61 -7.17 14.21
CA PHE A 203 -7.24 -5.90 14.81
C PHE A 203 -5.75 -5.89 15.10
N SER A 204 -5.06 -4.86 14.60
CA SER A 204 -3.69 -4.59 15.05
C SER A 204 -3.74 -4.13 16.50
N LYS A 205 -3.03 -4.79 17.39
CA LYS A 205 -2.76 -4.18 18.69
C LYS A 205 -1.89 -2.95 18.46
N PRO A 206 -2.30 -1.79 18.96
CA PRO A 206 -1.57 -0.58 18.71
C PRO A 206 -0.17 -0.67 19.30
N MET A 207 0.81 -0.17 18.55
CA MET A 207 2.15 0.07 19.04
C MET A 207 2.47 1.57 18.89
N TRP A 208 3.50 2.02 19.56
CA TRP A 208 4.00 3.38 19.47
C TRP A 208 5.45 3.33 19.04
N VAL A 209 5.80 4.15 18.04
CA VAL A 209 7.18 4.40 17.64
C VAL A 209 7.55 5.81 18.09
N GLY A 210 8.53 5.89 18.98
CA GLY A 210 9.07 7.16 19.46
C GLY A 210 10.17 7.69 18.54
N ASP A 211 11.24 8.19 19.14
CA ASP A 211 12.38 8.71 18.40
C ASP A 211 13.15 7.59 17.70
N ILE A 212 13.66 7.89 16.51
CA ILE A 212 14.56 7.04 15.75
C ILE A 212 15.89 7.78 15.66
N PHE A 213 16.92 7.19 16.21
CA PHE A 213 18.29 7.70 16.13
C PHE A 213 19.04 6.90 15.08
N ALA A 214 19.40 7.54 13.99
CA ALA A 214 20.10 6.91 12.87
C ALA A 214 21.50 7.50 12.68
N TRP A 215 22.45 6.68 12.26
CA TRP A 215 23.85 7.07 12.06
C TRP A 215 24.37 6.60 10.70
N GLY A 216 25.12 7.48 10.05
CA GLY A 216 25.82 7.22 8.80
C GLY A 216 27.22 6.62 9.01
N ASN A 217 27.92 6.33 7.91
CA ASN A 217 29.29 5.81 7.90
C ASN A 217 30.33 6.76 8.55
N ASP A 218 30.05 8.04 8.57
CA ASP A 218 30.91 9.08 9.14
C ASP A 218 30.68 9.31 10.65
N HIS A 219 29.86 8.48 11.28
CA HIS A 219 29.38 8.63 12.68
C HIS A 219 28.64 9.95 12.95
N GLN A 220 28.26 10.68 11.92
CA GLN A 220 27.34 11.81 12.02
C GLN A 220 25.91 11.29 12.12
N GLY A 221 25.17 11.71 13.15
CA GLY A 221 23.79 11.33 13.32
C GLY A 221 22.95 11.84 12.16
N VAL A 222 22.35 10.94 11.39
CA VAL A 222 21.30 11.27 10.46
C VAL A 222 20.01 11.27 11.27
N GLY A 223 19.70 12.44 11.85
CA GLY A 223 18.56 12.52 12.77
C GLY A 223 17.25 12.40 12.03
N HIS A 224 16.52 11.32 12.25
CA HIS A 224 15.09 11.30 12.02
C HIS A 224 14.41 11.29 13.39
N ASN A 225 13.84 12.43 13.76
CA ASN A 225 13.07 12.56 14.99
C ASN A 225 11.60 12.81 14.65
N PRO A 226 10.82 11.73 14.41
CA PRO A 226 9.43 11.85 14.00
C PRO A 226 8.56 12.57 15.04
N THR A 227 8.94 12.54 16.32
CA THR A 227 8.18 13.21 17.40
C THR A 227 8.21 14.72 17.30
N GLN A 228 9.20 15.30 16.59
CA GLN A 228 9.32 16.74 16.36
C GLN A 228 8.55 17.21 15.12
N THR A 229 7.98 16.29 14.32
CA THR A 229 7.17 16.66 13.15
C THR A 229 5.80 17.17 13.62
N PRO A 230 5.37 18.40 13.27
CA PRO A 230 4.06 18.88 13.64
C PRO A 230 2.94 17.93 13.17
N GLY A 231 2.03 17.57 14.07
CA GLY A 231 0.94 16.63 13.78
C GLY A 231 1.34 15.14 13.75
N TYR A 232 2.59 14.80 14.08
CA TYR A 232 3.01 13.42 14.17
C TYR A 232 2.22 12.66 15.25
N ASN A 233 1.61 11.55 14.84
CA ASN A 233 0.99 10.60 15.76
C ASN A 233 1.87 9.36 15.84
N ASN A 234 2.52 9.15 16.98
CA ASN A 234 3.42 8.03 17.23
C ASN A 234 2.70 6.68 17.39
N LYS A 235 1.38 6.67 17.49
CA LYS A 235 0.58 5.44 17.51
C LYS A 235 0.49 4.85 16.11
N LEU A 236 0.91 3.60 15.94
CA LEU A 236 0.79 2.84 14.70
C LEU A 236 -0.36 1.83 14.83
N THR A 237 -1.30 1.94 13.93
CA THR A 237 -2.38 0.96 13.69
C THR A 237 -2.24 0.28 12.33
N SER A 238 -1.30 0.73 11.52
CA SER A 238 -0.87 0.16 10.24
C SER A 238 0.66 0.29 10.13
N HIS A 239 1.25 -0.32 9.11
CA HIS A 239 2.68 -0.13 8.87
C HIS A 239 3.00 1.32 8.54
N ARG A 240 4.24 1.74 8.87
CA ARG A 240 4.76 3.06 8.56
C ARG A 240 6.22 2.98 8.15
N ARG A 241 6.53 3.68 7.06
CA ARG A 241 7.89 3.86 6.56
C ARG A 241 8.54 5.06 7.24
N TYR A 242 9.82 4.91 7.57
CA TYR A 242 10.71 5.95 8.04
C TYR A 242 11.94 5.98 7.15
N ASP A 243 12.11 7.05 6.38
CA ASP A 243 13.27 7.24 5.52
C ASP A 243 14.47 7.66 6.36
N LEU A 244 15.58 6.98 6.18
CA LEU A 244 16.83 7.15 6.94
C LEU A 244 18.02 7.24 5.96
N PRO A 245 18.02 8.20 5.03
CA PRO A 245 18.98 8.26 3.94
C PRO A 245 20.41 8.31 4.47
N GLY A 246 21.27 7.44 3.94
CA GLY A 246 22.67 7.34 4.35
C GLY A 246 22.93 6.64 5.68
N ALA A 247 21.89 6.20 6.38
CA ALA A 247 22.06 5.49 7.64
C ALA A 247 22.62 4.08 7.44
N VAL A 248 23.59 3.68 8.26
CA VAL A 248 24.13 2.32 8.32
C VAL A 248 23.60 1.54 9.51
N TRP A 249 23.02 2.22 10.48
CA TRP A 249 22.24 1.60 11.55
C TRP A 249 21.32 2.63 12.20
N ALA A 250 20.27 2.14 12.87
CA ALA A 250 19.34 2.98 13.60
C ALA A 250 18.85 2.29 14.87
N ASP A 251 18.66 3.08 15.93
CA ASP A 251 17.97 2.70 17.15
C ASP A 251 16.52 3.23 17.08
N ILE A 252 15.56 2.33 17.11
CA ILE A 252 14.14 2.62 17.04
C ILE A 252 13.55 2.45 18.43
N ASN A 253 13.10 3.53 19.03
CA ASN A 253 12.38 3.49 20.31
C ASN A 253 10.90 3.13 20.06
N TYR A 254 10.39 2.17 20.80
CA TYR A 254 9.02 1.71 20.65
C TYR A 254 8.38 1.26 21.97
N SER A 255 7.05 1.19 21.96
CA SER A 255 6.25 0.50 22.98
C SER A 255 5.24 -0.38 22.26
N ALA A 256 5.27 -1.68 22.52
CA ALA A 256 4.39 -2.67 21.92
C ALA A 256 4.10 -3.80 22.90
N ALA A 257 2.85 -4.27 22.97
CA ALA A 257 2.46 -5.40 23.79
C ALA A 257 2.71 -6.75 23.13
N ASP A 258 2.77 -6.77 21.79
CA ASP A 258 2.95 -7.96 20.98
C ASP A 258 4.13 -7.83 20.04
N ALA A 259 4.58 -8.96 19.50
CA ALA A 259 5.59 -9.00 18.46
C ALA A 259 5.14 -8.19 17.23
N PHE A 260 6.08 -7.53 16.57
CA PHE A 260 5.90 -6.77 15.36
C PHE A 260 7.06 -7.03 14.39
N GLU A 261 6.92 -6.55 13.16
CA GLU A 261 7.95 -6.75 12.12
C GLU A 261 8.56 -5.41 11.71
N ILE A 262 9.83 -5.46 11.32
CA ILE A 262 10.54 -4.35 10.69
C ILE A 262 11.12 -4.86 9.37
N ASP A 263 10.75 -4.23 8.26
CA ASP A 263 11.43 -4.40 7.00
C ASP A 263 12.58 -3.40 6.91
N ILE A 264 13.76 -3.88 6.58
CA ILE A 264 14.95 -3.08 6.32
C ILE A 264 15.04 -2.89 4.82
N VAL A 265 15.18 -1.63 4.43
CA VAL A 265 15.16 -1.18 3.04
C VAL A 265 16.51 -0.57 2.69
N GLY A 266 17.05 -1.00 1.53
CA GLY A 266 18.35 -0.59 1.05
C GLY A 266 18.33 0.33 -0.18
#